data_ce8168ad3f4cd22625663e3783ea71f0
#
_entry.id   ce8168ad3f4cd22625663e3783ea71f0
#
_cell.length_a   1.000
_cell.length_b   1.000
_cell.length_c   1.000
_cell.angle_alpha   90.00
_cell.angle_beta   90.00
_cell.angle_gamma   90.00
#
_symmetry.space_group_name_H-M   'P 1'
#
loop_
_entity.id
_entity.type
_entity.pdbx_description
1 polymer ?
#
loop_
_entity_poly.entity_id
_entity_poly.type
_entity_poly.pdbx_seq_one_letter_code
_entity_poly.pdbx_strand_id
1 'polypeptide(L)'
;MNILLAGGAGYIGSHTAVELLTAGHDVVIVDNYCNSCAEAVNRVEEVSGKKVVSYEADVKDKVAMAKIFAENKIDCVIHFAGLKAVGESVQKPIEYYRNNIDTTLTLLECMKEAGVKKFVFSSSATHASICPHLPVSSLYRST
;
A
#
# COMPACT_ATOMS: atom_id res chain seq x y z
N MET A 1 -0.18 -16.24 3.38
CA MET A 1 -1.10 -15.39 2.59
C MET A 1 -0.28 -14.64 1.57
N ASN A 2 -0.86 -14.39 0.41
CA ASN A 2 -0.25 -13.54 -0.60
C ASN A 2 -0.82 -12.10 -0.46
N ILE A 3 0.03 -11.14 -0.11
CA ILE A 3 -0.39 -9.79 0.30
C ILE A 3 0.12 -8.77 -0.73
N LEU A 4 -0.80 -8.01 -1.32
CA LEU A 4 -0.46 -6.92 -2.22
C LEU A 4 -0.22 -5.64 -1.41
N LEU A 5 0.94 -5.00 -1.63
CA LEU A 5 1.32 -3.71 -1.07
C LEU A 5 1.26 -2.63 -2.15
N ALA A 6 0.22 -1.83 -2.15
CA ALA A 6 0.11 -0.66 -3.01
C ALA A 6 0.94 0.50 -2.42
N GLY A 7 1.95 0.96 -3.15
CA GLY A 7 2.97 1.88 -2.64
C GLY A 7 4.02 1.17 -1.78
N GLY A 8 4.28 -0.10 -2.09
CA GLY A 8 5.13 -0.97 -1.28
C GLY A 8 6.63 -0.68 -1.35
N ALA A 9 7.10 0.09 -2.34
CA ALA A 9 8.49 0.53 -2.44
C ALA A 9 8.79 1.81 -1.63
N GLY A 10 7.77 2.46 -1.07
CA GLY A 10 7.95 3.58 -0.15
C GLY A 10 8.55 3.16 1.19
N TYR A 11 8.92 4.14 2.03
CA TYR A 11 9.57 3.89 3.31
C TYR A 11 8.78 2.92 4.21
N ILE A 12 7.51 3.22 4.49
CA ILE A 12 6.68 2.36 5.35
C ILE A 12 6.39 1.02 4.67
N GLY A 13 6.08 1.06 3.36
CA GLY A 13 5.75 -0.13 2.57
C GLY A 13 6.89 -1.15 2.54
N SER A 14 8.13 -0.70 2.29
CA SER A 14 9.29 -1.58 2.23
C SER A 14 9.62 -2.25 3.57
N HIS A 15 9.52 -1.51 4.69
CA HIS A 15 9.68 -2.08 6.03
C HIS A 15 8.56 -3.10 6.34
N THR A 16 7.32 -2.77 5.99
CA THR A 16 6.20 -3.72 6.15
C THR A 16 6.40 -4.98 5.30
N ALA A 17 6.94 -4.84 4.08
CA ALA A 17 7.25 -5.99 3.22
C ALA A 17 8.24 -6.95 3.89
N VAL A 18 9.33 -6.43 4.49
CA VAL A 18 10.31 -7.24 5.23
C VAL A 18 9.65 -8.01 6.38
N GLU A 19 8.84 -7.33 7.20
CA GLU A 19 8.14 -7.96 8.32
C GLU A 19 7.18 -9.07 7.87
N LEU A 20 6.39 -8.81 6.82
CA LEU A 20 5.47 -9.81 6.27
C LEU A 20 6.19 -11.03 5.71
N LEU A 21 7.29 -10.81 4.97
CA LEU A 21 8.12 -11.90 4.45
C LEU A 21 8.73 -12.71 5.57
N THR A 22 9.25 -12.05 6.61
CA THR A 22 9.82 -12.71 7.78
C THR A 22 8.77 -13.53 8.53
N ALA A 23 7.53 -13.02 8.62
CA ALA A 23 6.40 -13.74 9.19
C ALA A 23 5.87 -14.91 8.32
N GLY A 24 6.48 -15.17 7.17
CA GLY A 24 6.13 -16.31 6.32
C GLY A 24 5.01 -16.04 5.33
N HIS A 25 4.73 -14.77 5.03
CA HIS A 25 3.79 -14.38 3.98
C HIS A 25 4.51 -14.18 2.64
N ASP A 26 3.76 -14.24 1.54
CA ASP A 26 4.22 -13.82 0.24
C ASP A 26 3.78 -12.38 -0.01
N VAL A 27 4.60 -11.61 -0.72
CA VAL A 27 4.36 -10.19 -0.95
C VAL A 27 4.44 -9.86 -2.44
N VAL A 28 3.46 -9.10 -2.89
CA VAL A 28 3.43 -8.47 -4.22
C VAL A 28 3.49 -6.96 -4.02
N ILE A 29 4.51 -6.30 -4.55
CA ILE A 29 4.67 -4.85 -4.49
C ILE A 29 4.19 -4.22 -5.79
N VAL A 30 3.36 -3.18 -5.68
CA VAL A 30 2.97 -2.31 -6.79
C VAL A 30 3.33 -0.88 -6.43
N ASP A 31 4.15 -0.24 -7.26
CA ASP A 31 4.61 1.13 -7.05
C ASP A 31 4.90 1.80 -8.39
N ASN A 32 4.63 3.09 -8.53
CA ASN A 32 4.95 3.86 -9.73
C ASN A 32 6.28 4.62 -9.61
N TYR A 33 6.97 4.44 -8.49
CA TYR A 33 8.26 5.05 -8.16
C TYR A 33 8.32 6.59 -8.24
N CYS A 34 7.19 7.28 -8.19
CA CYS A 34 7.19 8.74 -8.22
C CYS A 34 7.84 9.38 -6.97
N ASN A 35 7.76 8.70 -5.82
CA ASN A 35 8.35 9.13 -4.53
C ASN A 35 9.17 8.01 -3.85
N SER A 36 9.53 7.00 -4.59
CA SER A 36 10.27 5.82 -4.14
C SER A 36 11.31 5.42 -5.20
N CYS A 37 12.00 4.33 -5.02
CA CYS A 37 12.91 3.80 -6.03
C CYS A 37 12.87 2.27 -6.06
N ALA A 38 13.15 1.69 -7.24
CA ALA A 38 13.18 0.24 -7.44
C ALA A 38 14.22 -0.46 -6.56
N GLU A 39 15.29 0.24 -6.17
CA GLU A 39 16.32 -0.26 -5.26
C GLU A 39 15.75 -0.67 -3.90
N ALA A 40 14.65 -0.06 -3.45
CA ALA A 40 13.99 -0.45 -2.21
C ALA A 40 13.49 -1.89 -2.26
N VAL A 41 13.03 -2.38 -3.42
CA VAL A 41 12.61 -3.78 -3.60
C VAL A 41 13.81 -4.73 -3.49
N ASN A 42 14.95 -4.39 -4.11
CA ASN A 42 16.17 -5.19 -4.01
C ASN A 42 16.63 -5.32 -2.54
N ARG A 43 16.56 -4.23 -1.78
CA ARG A 43 16.88 -4.24 -0.35
C ARG A 43 15.90 -5.07 0.49
N VAL A 44 14.62 -5.05 0.15
CA VAL A 44 13.63 -5.92 0.80
C VAL A 44 14.00 -7.39 0.57
N GLU A 45 14.37 -7.77 -0.64
CA GLU A 45 14.83 -9.14 -0.95
C GLU A 45 16.12 -9.49 -0.19
N GLU A 46 17.09 -8.59 -0.17
CA GLU A 46 18.37 -8.78 0.52
C GLU A 46 18.17 -9.00 2.02
N VAL A 47 17.38 -8.12 2.67
CA VAL A 47 17.16 -8.19 4.12
C VAL A 47 16.28 -9.38 4.51
N SER A 48 15.23 -9.68 3.76
CA SER A 48 14.31 -10.79 4.05
C SER A 48 14.85 -12.15 3.63
N GLY A 49 15.85 -12.19 2.73
CA GLY A 49 16.34 -13.42 2.11
C GLY A 49 15.33 -14.08 1.16
N LYS A 50 14.24 -13.38 0.78
CA LYS A 50 13.16 -13.91 -0.05
C LYS A 50 12.94 -13.06 -1.30
N LYS A 51 12.53 -13.72 -2.38
CA LYS A 51 12.14 -13.03 -3.61
C LYS A 51 10.77 -12.37 -3.48
N VAL A 52 10.64 -11.20 -4.11
CA VAL A 52 9.42 -10.39 -4.12
C VAL A 52 8.94 -10.20 -5.54
N VAL A 53 7.67 -10.43 -5.78
CA VAL A 53 7.04 -10.06 -7.05
C VAL A 53 6.76 -8.57 -7.01
N SER A 54 7.30 -7.81 -7.97
CA SER A 54 7.11 -6.37 -8.04
C SER A 54 6.67 -5.92 -9.42
N TYR A 55 5.79 -4.93 -9.44
CA TYR A 55 5.28 -4.30 -10.66
C TYR A 55 5.49 -2.78 -10.57
N GLU A 56 6.11 -2.24 -11.61
CA GLU A 56 6.12 -0.79 -11.84
C GLU A 56 4.81 -0.40 -12.52
N ALA A 57 3.86 0.09 -11.75
CA ALA A 57 2.54 0.47 -12.24
C ALA A 57 1.90 1.56 -11.36
N ASP A 58 1.09 2.42 -11.97
CA ASP A 58 0.24 3.34 -11.23
C ASP A 58 -1.00 2.58 -10.74
N VAL A 59 -1.26 2.64 -9.45
CA VAL A 59 -2.44 1.97 -8.84
C VAL A 59 -3.77 2.51 -9.39
N LYS A 60 -3.78 3.71 -9.97
CA LYS A 60 -4.95 4.27 -10.68
C LYS A 60 -5.21 3.61 -12.04
N ASP A 61 -4.22 2.93 -12.61
CA ASP A 61 -4.41 2.18 -13.85
C ASP A 61 -5.16 0.88 -13.59
N LYS A 62 -6.47 0.93 -13.77
CA LYS A 62 -7.36 -0.20 -13.54
C LYS A 62 -7.00 -1.42 -14.39
N VAL A 63 -6.52 -1.21 -15.63
CA VAL A 63 -6.16 -2.32 -16.53
C VAL A 63 -4.92 -3.04 -16.01
N ALA A 64 -3.89 -2.27 -15.63
CA ALA A 64 -2.69 -2.84 -15.02
C ALA A 64 -3.00 -3.56 -13.72
N MET A 65 -3.82 -2.94 -12.84
CA MET A 65 -4.20 -3.55 -11.57
C MET A 65 -5.02 -4.83 -11.76
N ALA A 66 -6.00 -4.84 -12.65
CA ALA A 66 -6.80 -6.04 -12.94
C ALA A 66 -5.92 -7.21 -13.42
N LYS A 67 -4.91 -6.92 -14.26
CA LYS A 67 -3.92 -7.91 -14.70
C LYS A 67 -3.11 -8.45 -13.52
N ILE A 68 -2.61 -7.57 -12.64
CA ILE A 68 -1.84 -7.96 -11.45
C ILE A 68 -2.66 -8.86 -10.53
N PHE A 69 -3.95 -8.54 -10.30
CA PHE A 69 -4.85 -9.39 -9.52
C PHE A 69 -5.13 -10.74 -10.18
N ALA A 70 -5.19 -10.78 -11.52
CA ALA A 70 -5.39 -12.03 -12.26
C ALA A 70 -4.16 -12.93 -12.25
N GLU A 71 -2.96 -12.37 -12.34
CA GLU A 71 -1.69 -13.10 -12.33
C GLU A 71 -1.30 -13.59 -10.93
N ASN A 72 -1.75 -12.89 -9.88
CA ASN A 72 -1.39 -13.18 -8.50
C ASN A 72 -2.65 -13.49 -7.68
N LYS A 73 -2.66 -14.63 -7.02
CA LYS A 73 -3.74 -14.99 -6.10
C LYS A 73 -3.62 -14.16 -4.82
N ILE A 74 -4.19 -12.95 -4.82
CA ILE A 74 -4.11 -12.01 -3.70
C ILE A 74 -5.16 -12.38 -2.64
N ASP A 75 -4.72 -12.47 -1.38
CA ASP A 75 -5.57 -12.72 -0.22
C ASP A 75 -5.92 -11.45 0.56
N CYS A 76 -5.03 -10.45 0.52
CA CYS A 76 -5.15 -9.21 1.29
C CYS A 76 -4.45 -8.07 0.54
N VAL A 77 -4.96 -6.85 0.70
CA VAL A 77 -4.33 -5.63 0.18
C VAL A 77 -4.00 -4.70 1.35
N ILE A 78 -2.78 -4.17 1.36
CA ILE A 78 -2.37 -3.07 2.25
C ILE A 78 -2.06 -1.85 1.38
N HIS A 79 -2.74 -0.76 1.66
CA HIS A 79 -2.68 0.44 0.85
C HIS A 79 -1.83 1.53 1.52
N PHE A 80 -0.62 1.73 1.02
CA PHE A 80 0.29 2.80 1.39
C PHE A 80 0.38 3.91 0.34
N ALA A 81 -0.05 3.63 -0.90
CA ALA A 81 0.05 4.58 -1.99
C ALA A 81 -0.78 5.83 -1.72
N GLY A 82 -0.21 6.98 -2.01
CA GLY A 82 -0.88 8.28 -1.86
C GLY A 82 0.13 9.40 -1.70
N LEU A 83 -0.26 10.59 -2.12
CA LEU A 83 0.49 11.81 -1.92
C LEU A 83 0.31 12.30 -0.48
N LYS A 84 1.40 12.58 0.24
CA LYS A 84 1.38 12.87 1.69
C LYS A 84 2.16 14.14 2.06
N ALA A 85 2.69 14.90 1.09
CA ALA A 85 3.42 16.13 1.35
C ALA A 85 2.46 17.26 1.74
N VAL A 86 2.43 17.62 3.03
CA VAL A 86 1.47 18.59 3.60
C VAL A 86 1.56 19.95 2.89
N GLY A 87 2.78 20.48 2.69
CA GLY A 87 2.98 21.79 2.03
C GLY A 87 2.47 21.80 0.58
N GLU A 88 2.69 20.73 -0.17
CA GLU A 88 2.22 20.61 -1.55
C GLU A 88 0.70 20.41 -1.61
N SER A 89 0.11 19.70 -0.67
CA SER A 89 -1.33 19.46 -0.63
C SER A 89 -2.15 20.74 -0.50
N VAL A 90 -1.60 21.75 0.19
CA VAL A 90 -2.24 23.08 0.32
C VAL A 90 -2.20 23.84 -1.00
N GLN A 91 -1.13 23.66 -1.79
CA GLN A 91 -0.98 24.35 -3.09
C GLN A 91 -1.74 23.64 -4.22
N LYS A 92 -1.88 22.31 -4.12
CA LYS A 92 -2.48 21.46 -5.16
C LYS A 92 -3.58 20.54 -4.60
N PRO A 93 -4.59 21.07 -3.91
CA PRO A 93 -5.55 20.24 -3.17
C PRO A 93 -6.35 19.29 -4.09
N ILE A 94 -6.75 19.75 -5.28
CA ILE A 94 -7.53 18.94 -6.21
C ILE A 94 -6.74 17.74 -6.73
N GLU A 95 -5.46 17.94 -7.06
CA GLU A 95 -4.57 16.86 -7.51
C GLU A 95 -4.39 15.81 -6.40
N TYR A 96 -4.22 16.24 -5.15
CA TYR A 96 -4.11 15.36 -3.99
C TYR A 96 -5.38 14.56 -3.75
N TYR A 97 -6.55 15.22 -3.80
CA TYR A 97 -7.84 14.53 -3.67
C TYR A 97 -8.03 13.49 -4.78
N ARG A 98 -7.85 13.87 -6.04
CA ARG A 98 -7.98 12.93 -7.15
C ARG A 98 -7.01 11.78 -7.02
N ASN A 99 -5.72 12.05 -6.81
CA ASN A 99 -4.73 10.99 -6.70
C ASN A 99 -5.08 10.00 -5.58
N ASN A 100 -5.38 10.47 -4.38
CA ASN A 100 -5.58 9.62 -3.22
C ASN A 100 -6.93 8.89 -3.25
N ILE A 101 -7.97 9.54 -3.74
CA ILE A 101 -9.30 8.93 -3.85
C ILE A 101 -9.34 7.93 -4.99
N ASP A 102 -8.88 8.31 -6.19
CA ASP A 102 -8.91 7.44 -7.36
C ASP A 102 -8.06 6.17 -7.15
N THR A 103 -6.91 6.31 -6.51
CA THR A 103 -6.06 5.16 -6.13
C THR A 103 -6.82 4.18 -5.23
N THR A 104 -7.50 4.69 -4.20
CA THR A 104 -8.27 3.86 -3.27
C THR A 104 -9.46 3.21 -3.96
N LEU A 105 -10.20 3.96 -4.78
CA LEU A 105 -11.37 3.44 -5.51
C LEU A 105 -10.97 2.35 -6.50
N THR A 106 -9.90 2.56 -7.26
CA THR A 106 -9.38 1.55 -8.21
C THR A 106 -9.00 0.25 -7.50
N LEU A 107 -8.32 0.34 -6.35
CA LEU A 107 -8.00 -0.85 -5.54
C LEU A 107 -9.25 -1.59 -5.10
N LEU A 108 -10.24 -0.88 -4.56
CA LEU A 108 -11.49 -1.49 -4.08
C LEU A 108 -12.31 -2.13 -5.21
N GLU A 109 -12.32 -1.52 -6.41
CA GLU A 109 -12.94 -2.10 -7.60
C GLU A 109 -12.25 -3.41 -8.01
N CYS A 110 -10.93 -3.41 -8.13
CA CYS A 110 -10.17 -4.61 -8.50
C CYS A 110 -10.30 -5.70 -7.43
N MET A 111 -10.28 -5.35 -6.16
CA MET A 111 -10.52 -6.29 -5.06
C MET A 111 -11.90 -6.93 -5.14
N LYS A 112 -12.94 -6.12 -5.44
CA LYS A 112 -14.31 -6.60 -5.61
C LYS A 112 -14.41 -7.59 -6.76
N GLU A 113 -13.82 -7.26 -7.90
CA GLU A 113 -13.79 -8.11 -9.10
C GLU A 113 -13.03 -9.41 -8.85
N ALA A 114 -11.92 -9.37 -8.11
CA ALA A 114 -11.12 -10.54 -7.73
C ALA A 114 -11.64 -11.33 -6.52
N GLY A 115 -12.69 -10.84 -5.84
CA GLY A 115 -13.25 -11.47 -4.64
C GLY A 115 -12.39 -11.31 -3.37
N VAL A 116 -11.42 -10.40 -3.36
CA VAL A 116 -10.55 -10.12 -2.21
C VAL A 116 -11.30 -9.26 -1.20
N LYS A 117 -11.35 -9.70 0.07
CA LYS A 117 -12.17 -9.03 1.11
C LYS A 117 -11.35 -8.39 2.23
N LYS A 118 -10.04 -8.65 2.30
CA LYS A 118 -9.18 -8.12 3.35
C LYS A 118 -8.46 -6.88 2.84
N PHE A 119 -8.73 -5.75 3.47
CA PHE A 119 -8.14 -4.46 3.12
C PHE A 119 -7.64 -3.74 4.36
N VAL A 120 -6.40 -3.28 4.32
CA VAL A 120 -5.79 -2.44 5.33
C VAL A 120 -5.43 -1.10 4.71
N PHE A 121 -5.90 -0.03 5.29
CA PHE A 121 -5.62 1.33 4.83
C PHE A 121 -4.67 2.05 5.81
N SER A 122 -3.51 2.48 5.30
CA SER A 122 -2.59 3.30 6.08
C SER A 122 -3.04 4.74 6.09
N SER A 123 -3.78 5.12 7.11
CA SER A 123 -4.27 6.49 7.30
C SER A 123 -3.20 7.43 7.84
N SER A 124 -3.48 8.74 7.82
CA SER A 124 -2.60 9.77 8.38
C SER A 124 -2.64 9.74 9.92
N ALA A 125 -1.47 9.82 10.55
CA ALA A 125 -1.35 9.94 12.01
C ALA A 125 -2.00 11.23 12.57
N THR A 126 -2.14 12.26 11.75
CA THR A 126 -2.81 13.51 12.13
C THR A 126 -4.30 13.34 12.42
N HIS A 127 -4.95 12.35 11.81
CA HIS A 127 -6.36 12.05 12.08
C HIS A 127 -6.56 11.39 13.45
N ALA A 128 -5.59 10.63 13.93
CA ALA A 128 -5.67 9.98 15.23
C ALA A 128 -5.62 10.97 16.41
N SER A 129 -5.04 12.15 16.22
CA SER A 129 -4.95 13.20 17.25
C SER A 129 -6.18 14.13 17.30
N ILE A 130 -7.05 14.11 16.30
CA ILE A 130 -8.23 14.99 16.22
C ILE A 130 -9.50 14.28 16.71
N CYS A 131 -9.48 12.96 16.91
CA CYS A 131 -10.62 12.21 17.41
C CYS A 131 -10.49 11.95 18.93
N PRO A 132 -10.98 12.85 19.81
CA PRO A 132 -10.80 12.73 21.25
C PRO A 132 -11.57 11.55 21.87
N HIS A 133 -12.38 10.85 21.09
CA HIS A 133 -13.22 9.74 21.55
C HIS A 133 -12.73 8.34 21.10
N LEU A 134 -11.65 8.25 20.32
CA LEU A 134 -10.99 6.98 20.02
C LEU A 134 -9.64 6.97 20.73
N PRO A 135 -9.51 6.27 21.86
CA PRO A 135 -8.20 6.14 22.50
C PRO A 135 -7.28 5.36 21.57
N VAL A 136 -6.25 6.04 21.06
CA VAL A 136 -5.22 5.47 20.18
C VAL A 136 -4.58 4.23 20.82
N SER A 137 -4.62 4.12 22.14
CA SER A 137 -4.17 2.97 22.91
C SER A 137 -4.94 1.66 22.61
N SER A 138 -6.13 1.73 22.01
CA SER A 138 -6.89 0.52 21.66
C SER A 138 -6.46 -0.09 20.32
N LEU A 139 -5.73 0.66 19.48
CA LEU A 139 -5.25 0.20 18.18
C LEU A 139 -3.85 -0.44 18.25
N TYR A 140 -3.15 -0.29 19.37
CA TYR A 140 -1.79 -0.81 19.59
C TYR A 140 -1.70 -1.82 20.74
N ARG A 141 -2.76 -2.56 21.03
CA ARG A 141 -2.60 -3.75 21.86
C ARG A 141 -2.06 -4.88 21.00
N SER A 142 -0.73 -4.96 20.98
CA SER A 142 -0.05 -6.20 20.68
C SER A 142 -0.39 -7.24 21.74
N THR A 143 -1.00 -8.31 21.35
CA THR A 143 -0.94 -9.57 22.09
C THR A 143 0.28 -10.31 21.63
#